data_e1e7bc996f49fb5bbae73578ef37dc39
#
_entry.id   e1e7bc996f49fb5bbae73578ef37dc39
#
_cell.length_a   1.000
_cell.length_b   1.000
_cell.length_c   1.000
_cell.angle_alpha   90.00
_cell.angle_beta   90.00
_cell.angle_gamma   90.00
#
_symmetry.space_group_name_H-M   'P 1'
#
loop_
_entity.id
_entity.type
_entity.pdbx_description
1 polymer ?
#
loop_
_entity_poly.entity_id
_entity_poly.type
_entity_poly.pdbx_seq_one_letter_code
_entity_poly.pdbx_strand_id
1 'polypeptide(L)'
;MRILHVLANGPPDVNGYAVRTHNILTTQKEINDIEPVGLTSPWYPDRESMAEPCLMDGITYHRCLHPARIDSVSGLGMKWSAARGQSRIKSSTESAEKPLWRRALHMVLKPLRPGWSWIEERILFKHFKHRILEVAKFEKVEIIHAHVPYRVGIPALRAARRLNIPFVYEMRGMWEESAIAS
;
A
#
# COMPACT_ATOMS: atom_id res chain seq x y z
N MET A 1 -9.40 -23.36 -3.83
CA MET A 1 -9.93 -21.99 -3.88
C MET A 1 -8.80 -21.01 -3.63
N ARG A 2 -8.54 -20.06 -4.56
CA ARG A 2 -7.46 -19.09 -4.42
C ARG A 2 -7.98 -17.72 -3.97
N ILE A 3 -7.43 -17.18 -2.87
CA ILE A 3 -7.87 -15.93 -2.23
C ILE A 3 -6.74 -14.90 -2.32
N LEU A 4 -7.04 -13.73 -2.90
CA LEU A 4 -6.12 -12.58 -2.89
C LEU A 4 -6.38 -11.70 -1.67
N HIS A 5 -5.41 -11.66 -0.77
CA HIS A 5 -5.40 -10.73 0.37
C HIS A 5 -4.75 -9.42 -0.01
N VAL A 6 -5.54 -8.36 -0.06
CA VAL A 6 -5.06 -6.99 -0.38
C VAL A 6 -4.76 -6.27 0.92
N LEU A 7 -3.50 -5.88 1.11
CA LEU A 7 -2.90 -5.51 2.39
C LEU A 7 -2.36 -4.08 2.36
N ALA A 8 -2.42 -3.37 3.49
CA ALA A 8 -1.75 -2.08 3.63
C ALA A 8 -0.23 -2.28 3.66
N ASN A 9 0.24 -3.21 4.49
CA ASN A 9 1.63 -3.64 4.63
C ASN A 9 1.67 -5.16 4.92
N GLY A 10 2.85 -5.74 4.88
CA GLY A 10 3.02 -7.17 5.10
C GLY A 10 4.46 -7.52 5.45
N PRO A 11 4.84 -8.80 5.43
CA PRO A 11 6.22 -9.21 5.65
C PRO A 11 7.20 -8.49 4.71
N PRO A 12 8.43 -8.15 5.17
CA PRO A 12 9.06 -8.57 6.42
C PRO A 12 8.75 -7.66 7.62
N ASP A 13 7.77 -6.75 7.54
CA ASP A 13 7.45 -5.88 8.66
C ASP A 13 6.94 -6.67 9.85
N VAL A 14 7.48 -6.35 11.04
CA VAL A 14 7.08 -6.94 12.32
C VAL A 14 6.26 -5.91 13.08
N ASN A 15 5.06 -5.62 12.59
CA ASN A 15 4.06 -4.84 13.31
C ASN A 15 2.79 -5.67 13.50
N GLY A 16 1.93 -5.28 14.45
CA GLY A 16 0.74 -6.05 14.80
C GLY A 16 -0.20 -6.33 13.60
N TYR A 17 -0.23 -5.42 12.61
CA TYR A 17 -1.01 -5.62 11.39
C TYR A 17 -0.40 -6.71 10.49
N ALA A 18 0.89 -6.61 10.22
CA ALA A 18 1.60 -7.56 9.34
C ALA A 18 1.63 -8.98 9.94
N VAL A 19 1.98 -9.09 11.24
CA VAL A 19 2.01 -10.38 11.95
C VAL A 19 0.64 -11.04 11.96
N ARG A 20 -0.42 -10.31 12.35
CA ARG A 20 -1.78 -10.86 12.36
C ARG A 20 -2.22 -11.31 10.97
N THR A 21 -1.93 -10.50 9.95
CA THR A 21 -2.29 -10.85 8.57
C THR A 21 -1.55 -12.10 8.11
N HIS A 22 -0.25 -12.16 8.36
CA HIS A 22 0.56 -13.31 8.01
C HIS A 22 0.03 -14.59 8.69
N ASN A 23 -0.31 -14.53 9.98
CA ASN A 23 -0.91 -15.66 10.70
C ASN A 23 -2.26 -16.09 10.10
N ILE A 24 -3.09 -15.17 9.64
CA ILE A 24 -4.35 -15.50 8.96
C ILE A 24 -4.05 -16.27 7.66
N LEU A 25 -3.10 -15.80 6.85
CA LEU A 25 -2.76 -16.45 5.60
C LEU A 25 -2.14 -17.85 5.83
N THR A 26 -1.25 -17.98 6.82
CA THR A 26 -0.66 -19.29 7.17
C THR A 26 -1.71 -20.28 7.65
N THR A 27 -2.60 -19.85 8.54
CA THR A 27 -3.71 -20.70 9.00
C THR A 27 -4.65 -21.09 7.86
N GLN A 28 -4.96 -20.18 6.94
CA GLN A 28 -5.78 -20.51 5.77
C GLN A 28 -5.10 -21.52 4.86
N LYS A 29 -3.78 -21.47 4.72
CA LYS A 29 -3.02 -22.42 3.93
C LYS A 29 -3.04 -23.85 4.51
N GLU A 30 -3.18 -23.97 5.83
CA GLU A 30 -3.34 -25.27 6.49
C GLU A 30 -4.71 -25.92 6.21
N ILE A 31 -5.69 -25.12 5.76
CA ILE A 31 -7.00 -25.60 5.35
C ILE A 31 -6.89 -26.17 3.94
N ASN A 32 -7.25 -27.43 3.76
CA ASN A 32 -7.30 -28.06 2.46
C ASN A 32 -8.14 -27.24 1.47
N ASP A 33 -7.67 -27.09 0.25
CA ASP A 33 -8.32 -26.37 -0.85
C ASP A 33 -8.28 -24.83 -0.77
N ILE A 34 -7.56 -24.21 0.18
CA ILE A 34 -7.36 -22.76 0.22
C ILE A 34 -5.91 -22.41 -0.10
N GLU A 35 -5.72 -21.56 -1.10
CA GLU A 35 -4.42 -21.00 -1.50
C GLU A 35 -4.44 -19.46 -1.30
N PRO A 36 -3.90 -18.96 -0.18
CA PRO A 36 -3.81 -17.53 0.05
C PRO A 36 -2.63 -16.91 -0.70
N VAL A 37 -2.87 -15.73 -1.28
CA VAL A 37 -1.87 -14.89 -1.96
C VAL A 37 -1.95 -13.49 -1.38
N GLY A 38 -0.83 -12.86 -1.04
CA GLY A 38 -0.76 -11.50 -0.53
C GLY A 38 -0.43 -10.48 -1.62
N LEU A 39 -1.02 -9.28 -1.55
CA LEU A 39 -0.62 -8.12 -2.34
C LEU A 39 -0.57 -6.88 -1.45
N THR A 40 0.62 -6.29 -1.29
CA THR A 40 0.80 -5.08 -0.50
C THR A 40 0.50 -3.81 -1.30
N SER A 41 0.09 -2.75 -0.60
CA SER A 41 -0.32 -1.48 -1.18
C SER A 41 0.87 -0.62 -1.66
N PRO A 42 0.65 0.38 -2.55
CA PRO A 42 1.69 1.31 -2.97
C PRO A 42 2.13 2.29 -1.87
N TRP A 43 1.39 2.38 -0.76
CA TRP A 43 1.80 3.15 0.42
C TRP A 43 2.75 2.40 1.34
N TYR A 44 2.95 1.10 1.09
CA TYR A 44 3.91 0.31 1.82
C TYR A 44 5.34 0.77 1.50
N PRO A 45 6.17 1.03 2.53
CA PRO A 45 7.55 1.43 2.30
C PRO A 45 8.28 0.31 1.55
N ASP A 46 8.82 0.66 0.39
CA ASP A 46 9.62 -0.27 -0.39
C ASP A 46 10.97 -0.47 0.31
N ARG A 47 11.30 -1.70 0.57
CA ARG A 47 12.63 -2.09 1.02
C ARG A 47 13.33 -2.73 -0.19
N GLU A 48 14.39 -2.11 -0.64
CA GLU A 48 15.18 -2.48 -1.83
C GLU A 48 15.63 -3.96 -1.85
N SER A 49 15.56 -4.64 -0.71
CA SER A 49 16.02 -6.02 -0.53
C SER A 49 15.00 -7.11 -0.89
N MET A 50 13.78 -6.77 -1.31
CA MET A 50 12.75 -7.77 -1.55
C MET A 50 12.45 -7.94 -3.03
N ALA A 51 12.89 -9.09 -3.58
CA ALA A 51 12.50 -9.53 -4.90
C ALA A 51 10.97 -9.67 -5.00
N GLU A 52 10.40 -9.35 -6.14
CA GLU A 52 8.99 -9.55 -6.41
C GLU A 52 8.80 -10.73 -7.38
N PRO A 53 7.91 -11.68 -7.09
CA PRO A 53 7.19 -11.90 -5.83
C PRO A 53 8.09 -12.47 -4.73
N CYS A 54 7.72 -12.22 -3.47
CA CYS A 54 8.41 -12.76 -2.30
C CYS A 54 7.67 -13.99 -1.77
N LEU A 55 8.39 -15.07 -1.54
CA LEU A 55 7.84 -16.27 -0.90
C LEU A 55 8.23 -16.28 0.58
N MET A 56 7.25 -16.35 1.48
CA MET A 56 7.45 -16.45 2.93
C MET A 56 6.47 -17.46 3.53
N ASP A 57 7.01 -18.46 4.24
CA ASP A 57 6.25 -19.61 4.79
C ASP A 57 5.34 -20.28 3.77
N GLY A 58 5.84 -20.34 2.52
CA GLY A 58 5.13 -20.91 1.39
C GLY A 58 3.96 -20.08 0.88
N ILE A 59 3.81 -18.83 1.31
CA ILE A 59 2.81 -17.87 0.82
C ILE A 59 3.50 -16.88 -0.12
N THR A 60 2.91 -16.67 -1.29
CA THR A 60 3.39 -15.72 -2.28
C THR A 60 2.87 -14.32 -1.95
N TYR A 61 3.78 -13.36 -1.83
CA TYR A 61 3.48 -11.93 -1.63
C TYR A 61 3.91 -11.13 -2.84
N HIS A 62 2.94 -10.56 -3.53
CA HIS A 62 3.14 -9.54 -4.55
C HIS A 62 3.21 -8.15 -3.94
N ARG A 63 3.83 -7.22 -4.68
CA ARG A 63 3.91 -5.82 -4.25
C ARG A 63 3.33 -4.90 -5.30
N CYS A 64 2.78 -3.79 -4.82
CA CYS A 64 2.44 -2.66 -5.66
C CYS A 64 3.43 -1.54 -5.37
N LEU A 65 4.36 -1.29 -6.30
CA LEU A 65 5.31 -0.20 -6.18
C LEU A 65 4.61 1.15 -6.34
N HIS A 66 5.10 2.15 -5.64
CA HIS A 66 4.61 3.52 -5.82
C HIS A 66 4.99 4.04 -7.21
N PRO A 67 4.07 4.67 -7.99
CA PRO A 67 4.35 5.13 -9.37
C PRO A 67 5.59 5.99 -9.51
N ALA A 68 5.86 6.88 -8.54
CA ALA A 68 7.05 7.73 -8.52
C ALA A 68 8.39 6.95 -8.45
N ARG A 69 8.37 5.67 -8.13
CA ARG A 69 9.56 4.81 -8.11
C ARG A 69 9.74 4.04 -9.40
N ILE A 70 8.65 3.75 -10.10
CA ILE A 70 8.70 3.15 -11.44
C ILE A 70 9.39 4.10 -12.40
N ASP A 71 9.13 5.41 -12.28
CA ASP A 71 9.74 6.45 -13.12
C ASP A 71 11.23 6.66 -12.84
N SER A 72 11.71 6.35 -11.64
CA SER A 72 13.15 6.44 -11.31
C SER A 72 13.99 5.38 -12.01
N VAL A 73 13.39 4.26 -12.36
CA VAL A 73 14.03 3.17 -13.14
C VAL A 73 13.99 3.49 -14.64
N SER A 74 13.03 4.28 -15.11
CA SER A 74 12.84 4.63 -16.53
C SER A 74 13.48 5.97 -16.96
N GLY A 75 14.16 6.68 -16.07
CA GLY A 75 14.94 7.88 -16.40
C GLY A 75 14.13 9.16 -16.69
N LEU A 76 12.82 9.14 -16.55
CA LEU A 76 11.94 10.32 -16.67
C LEU A 76 11.53 10.81 -15.27
N GLY A 77 12.41 11.59 -14.65
CA GLY A 77 12.28 12.01 -13.26
C GLY A 77 11.23 13.08 -13.01
N MET A 78 10.01 12.74 -12.68
CA MET A 78 9.19 13.55 -11.79
C MET A 78 9.57 13.21 -10.34
N LYS A 79 10.33 14.09 -9.69
CA LYS A 79 10.64 13.98 -8.26
C LYS A 79 9.37 14.21 -7.43
N TRP A 80 8.56 13.20 -7.30
CA TRP A 80 7.50 13.15 -6.30
C TRP A 80 8.17 13.02 -4.93
N SER A 81 7.94 14.00 -4.08
CA SER A 81 8.52 13.97 -2.73
C SER A 81 7.93 12.82 -1.92
N ALA A 82 8.62 11.70 -1.91
CA ALA A 82 8.38 10.54 -1.03
C ALA A 82 8.60 10.85 0.47
N ALA A 83 8.50 12.14 0.86
CA ALA A 83 8.93 12.63 2.16
C ALA A 83 7.84 12.64 3.24
N ARG A 84 6.78 11.85 3.14
CA ARG A 84 5.71 11.87 4.14
C ARG A 84 5.31 10.51 4.72
N GLY A 85 6.26 9.63 4.96
CA GLY A 85 6.00 8.34 5.62
C GLY A 85 7.13 7.84 6.50
N GLN A 86 8.23 8.57 6.60
CA GLN A 86 9.31 8.21 7.50
C GLN A 86 9.09 8.84 8.87
N SER A 87 8.74 8.02 9.84
CA SER A 87 8.93 8.33 11.26
C SER A 87 10.38 8.77 11.46
N ARG A 88 10.50 10.00 11.90
CA ARG A 88 11.71 10.76 12.14
C ARG A 88 12.61 10.08 13.16
N ILE A 89 13.55 9.25 12.71
CA ILE A 89 14.76 9.02 13.48
C ILE A 89 15.61 10.28 13.29
N LYS A 90 15.64 11.11 14.32
CA LYS A 90 16.52 12.28 14.38
C LYS A 90 17.95 11.79 14.47
N SER A 91 18.70 11.86 13.38
CA SER A 91 20.12 12.05 13.45
C SER A 91 20.38 13.56 13.60
N SER A 92 20.82 13.93 14.78
CA SER A 92 21.31 15.26 15.09
C SER A 92 22.67 15.46 14.41
N THR A 93 22.66 16.14 13.25
CA THR A 93 23.79 16.96 12.77
C THR A 93 23.36 17.71 11.50
N GLU A 94 23.74 19.00 11.48
CA GLU A 94 23.62 19.97 10.41
C GLU A 94 22.29 20.72 10.25
N SER A 95 22.21 21.82 10.98
CA SER A 95 21.36 22.97 10.71
C SER A 95 21.93 23.77 9.52
N ALA A 96 21.69 23.31 8.29
CA ALA A 96 21.83 24.16 7.12
C ALA A 96 20.56 25.00 6.98
N GLU A 97 20.67 26.32 7.17
CA GLU A 97 19.57 27.28 6.99
C GLU A 97 19.03 27.17 5.55
N LYS A 98 17.78 26.76 5.44
CA LYS A 98 17.08 26.67 4.14
C LYS A 98 16.89 28.09 3.59
N PRO A 99 17.31 28.39 2.35
CA PRO A 99 17.26 29.72 1.78
C PRO A 99 15.82 30.28 1.77
N LEU A 100 15.69 31.58 2.06
CA LEU A 100 14.41 32.29 2.26
C LEU A 100 13.41 32.14 1.10
N TRP A 101 13.88 32.02 -0.15
CA TRP A 101 13.01 31.79 -1.30
C TRP A 101 12.27 30.44 -1.25
N ARG A 102 12.85 29.40 -0.64
CA ARG A 102 12.16 28.11 -0.42
C ARG A 102 11.05 28.23 0.63
N ARG A 103 11.22 29.13 1.62
CA ARG A 103 10.16 29.44 2.60
C ARG A 103 9.00 30.18 1.95
N ALA A 104 9.30 31.16 1.09
CA ALA A 104 8.30 31.93 0.34
C ALA A 104 7.52 31.05 -0.64
N LEU A 105 8.20 30.21 -1.43
CA LEU A 105 7.55 29.27 -2.35
C LEU A 105 6.65 28.27 -1.62
N HIS A 106 7.06 27.82 -0.43
CA HIS A 106 6.28 26.91 0.41
C HIS A 106 5.01 27.58 0.96
N MET A 107 5.04 28.90 1.19
CA MET A 107 3.92 29.67 1.70
C MET A 107 2.88 29.96 0.61
N VAL A 108 3.33 30.26 -0.61
CA VAL A 108 2.46 30.52 -1.77
C VAL A 108 1.77 29.26 -2.27
N LEU A 109 2.42 28.10 -2.20
CA LEU A 109 1.86 26.80 -2.63
C LEU A 109 1.03 26.08 -1.55
N LYS A 110 0.99 26.62 -0.32
CA LYS A 110 0.22 26.04 0.80
C LYS A 110 -1.29 25.90 0.53
N PRO A 111 -1.98 26.89 -0.07
CA PRO A 111 -3.42 26.78 -0.35
C PRO A 111 -3.79 25.77 -1.46
N LEU A 112 -2.85 25.41 -2.34
CA LEU A 112 -3.08 24.42 -3.41
C LEU A 112 -2.92 22.96 -2.93
N ARG A 113 -2.42 22.74 -1.73
CA ARG A 113 -2.15 21.42 -1.15
C ARG A 113 -3.37 20.50 -0.97
N PRO A 114 -4.56 20.96 -0.54
CA PRO A 114 -5.70 20.07 -0.34
C PRO A 114 -6.17 19.41 -1.63
N GLY A 115 -6.24 20.18 -2.72
CA GLY A 115 -6.64 19.66 -4.04
C GLY A 115 -5.62 18.70 -4.65
N TRP A 116 -4.33 18.95 -4.44
CA TRP A 116 -3.24 18.10 -4.94
C TRP A 116 -3.19 16.73 -4.27
N SER A 117 -3.40 16.68 -2.96
CA SER A 117 -3.43 15.42 -2.21
C SER A 117 -4.59 14.51 -2.66
N TRP A 118 -5.73 15.09 -3.04
CA TRP A 118 -6.88 14.35 -3.54
C TRP A 118 -6.64 13.78 -4.95
N ILE A 119 -6.00 14.54 -5.85
CA ILE A 119 -5.60 14.07 -7.18
C ILE A 119 -4.59 12.92 -7.05
N GLU A 120 -3.58 13.07 -6.19
CA GLU A 120 -2.58 12.06 -5.90
C GLU A 120 -3.23 10.75 -5.43
N GLU A 121 -4.15 10.83 -4.48
CA GLU A 121 -4.86 9.66 -3.97
C GLU A 121 -5.68 8.96 -5.07
N ARG A 122 -6.33 9.72 -5.95
CA ARG A 122 -7.08 9.13 -7.08
C ARG A 122 -6.17 8.41 -8.08
N ILE A 123 -5.00 8.97 -8.36
CA ILE A 123 -3.99 8.34 -9.23
C ILE A 123 -3.51 7.04 -8.57
N LEU A 124 -3.18 7.07 -7.27
CA LEU A 124 -2.74 5.89 -6.54
C LEU A 124 -3.84 4.81 -6.47
N PHE A 125 -5.09 5.20 -6.27
CA PHE A 125 -6.22 4.25 -6.31
C PHE A 125 -6.38 3.58 -7.67
N LYS A 126 -6.23 4.34 -8.76
CA LYS A 126 -6.28 3.80 -10.12
C LYS A 126 -5.12 2.84 -10.37
N HIS A 127 -3.91 3.24 -10.00
CA HIS A 127 -2.70 2.42 -10.12
C HIS A 127 -2.84 1.11 -9.34
N PHE A 128 -3.20 1.21 -8.05
CA PHE A 128 -3.37 0.03 -7.20
C PHE A 128 -4.47 -0.92 -7.70
N LYS A 129 -5.60 -0.37 -8.15
CA LYS A 129 -6.65 -1.19 -8.79
C LYS A 129 -6.11 -1.96 -10.00
N HIS A 130 -5.30 -1.35 -10.85
CA HIS A 130 -4.70 -2.04 -12.00
C HIS A 130 -3.80 -3.18 -11.54
N ARG A 131 -2.95 -2.94 -10.55
CA ARG A 131 -2.08 -3.99 -10.01
C ARG A 131 -2.86 -5.14 -9.38
N ILE A 132 -3.95 -4.85 -8.66
CA ILE A 132 -4.85 -5.89 -8.13
C ILE A 132 -5.45 -6.73 -9.28
N LEU A 133 -5.89 -6.10 -10.37
CA LEU A 133 -6.44 -6.81 -11.53
C LEU A 133 -5.39 -7.70 -12.21
N GLU A 134 -4.16 -7.24 -12.35
CA GLU A 134 -3.06 -8.02 -12.92
C GLU A 134 -2.75 -9.26 -12.08
N VAL A 135 -2.52 -9.06 -10.78
CA VAL A 135 -2.20 -10.16 -9.86
C VAL A 135 -3.37 -11.14 -9.76
N ALA A 136 -4.61 -10.64 -9.65
CA ALA A 136 -5.78 -11.51 -9.56
C ALA A 136 -5.98 -12.37 -10.79
N LYS A 137 -5.68 -11.86 -11.99
CA LYS A 137 -5.73 -12.64 -13.23
C LYS A 137 -4.58 -13.63 -13.33
N PHE A 138 -3.37 -13.20 -12.99
CA PHE A 138 -2.16 -14.03 -13.02
C PHE A 138 -2.30 -15.23 -12.09
N GLU A 139 -2.74 -14.98 -10.86
CA GLU A 139 -2.96 -16.00 -9.84
C GLU A 139 -4.30 -16.75 -9.97
N LYS A 140 -5.15 -16.40 -10.94
CA LYS A 140 -6.48 -16.99 -11.13
C LYS A 140 -7.33 -16.96 -9.85
N VAL A 141 -7.40 -15.79 -9.23
CA VAL A 141 -8.05 -15.55 -7.94
C VAL A 141 -9.56 -15.69 -8.06
N GLU A 142 -10.18 -16.35 -7.09
CA GLU A 142 -11.61 -16.56 -7.00
C GLU A 142 -12.29 -15.61 -6.01
N ILE A 143 -11.56 -15.12 -4.99
CA ILE A 143 -12.05 -14.18 -3.97
C ILE A 143 -11.02 -13.10 -3.73
N ILE A 144 -11.45 -11.83 -3.59
CA ILE A 144 -10.61 -10.73 -3.09
C ILE A 144 -11.00 -10.42 -1.65
N HIS A 145 -10.04 -10.52 -0.73
CA HIS A 145 -10.17 -10.17 0.67
C HIS A 145 -9.30 -8.95 0.97
N ALA A 146 -9.90 -7.79 1.19
CA ALA A 146 -9.19 -6.57 1.54
C ALA A 146 -9.19 -6.34 3.04
N HIS A 147 -8.02 -5.98 3.56
CA HIS A 147 -7.84 -5.61 4.96
C HIS A 147 -7.77 -4.10 5.11
N VAL A 148 -8.26 -3.57 6.25
CA VAL A 148 -8.20 -2.12 6.59
C VAL A 148 -6.85 -1.52 6.21
N PRO A 149 -6.74 -0.29 5.73
CA PRO A 149 -7.71 0.81 5.73
C PRO A 149 -8.52 0.94 4.41
N TYR A 150 -9.42 1.94 4.35
CA TYR A 150 -10.24 2.23 3.17
C TYR A 150 -9.45 2.41 1.87
N ARG A 151 -8.22 2.91 1.97
CA ARG A 151 -7.27 3.08 0.85
C ARG A 151 -6.96 1.76 0.16
N VAL A 152 -6.99 0.66 0.91
CA VAL A 152 -6.84 -0.70 0.37
C VAL A 152 -8.20 -1.22 -0.11
N GLY A 153 -9.25 -1.02 0.67
CA GLY A 153 -10.59 -1.56 0.40
C GLY A 153 -11.24 -1.00 -0.87
N ILE A 154 -11.15 0.32 -1.13
CA ILE A 154 -11.80 0.93 -2.31
C ILE A 154 -11.22 0.42 -3.63
N PRO A 155 -9.90 0.39 -3.88
CA PRO A 155 -9.35 -0.19 -5.10
C PRO A 155 -9.67 -1.68 -5.25
N ALA A 156 -9.63 -2.44 -4.15
CA ALA A 156 -9.92 -3.87 -4.12
C ALA A 156 -11.38 -4.16 -4.48
N LEU A 157 -12.34 -3.44 -3.90
CA LEU A 157 -13.76 -3.54 -4.27
C LEU A 157 -13.99 -3.25 -5.76
N ARG A 158 -13.35 -2.20 -6.28
CA ARG A 158 -13.46 -1.84 -7.71
C ARG A 158 -12.85 -2.90 -8.62
N ALA A 159 -11.79 -3.59 -8.18
CA ALA A 159 -11.19 -4.70 -8.90
C ALA A 159 -12.09 -5.93 -8.88
N ALA A 160 -12.62 -6.33 -7.72
CA ALA A 160 -13.53 -7.44 -7.56
C ALA A 160 -14.79 -7.30 -8.44
N ARG A 161 -15.41 -6.10 -8.44
CA ARG A 161 -16.54 -5.78 -9.33
C ARG A 161 -16.19 -5.92 -10.81
N ARG A 162 -14.98 -5.49 -11.21
CA ARG A 162 -14.53 -5.59 -12.61
C ARG A 162 -14.28 -7.04 -13.03
N LEU A 163 -13.87 -7.91 -12.11
CA LEU A 163 -13.64 -9.34 -12.34
C LEU A 163 -14.90 -10.18 -12.14
N ASN A 164 -15.94 -9.59 -11.58
CA ASN A 164 -17.19 -10.29 -11.19
C ASN A 164 -16.93 -11.46 -10.23
N ILE A 165 -16.07 -11.23 -9.21
CA ILE A 165 -15.74 -12.20 -8.16
C ILE A 165 -16.14 -11.66 -6.78
N PRO A 166 -16.37 -12.54 -5.78
CA PRO A 166 -16.69 -12.16 -4.42
C PRO A 166 -15.65 -11.25 -3.79
N PHE A 167 -16.13 -10.33 -2.93
CA PHE A 167 -15.32 -9.37 -2.19
C PHE A 167 -15.62 -9.44 -0.71
N VAL A 168 -14.57 -9.54 0.10
CA VAL A 168 -14.64 -9.49 1.56
C VAL A 168 -13.84 -8.29 2.03
N TYR A 169 -14.37 -7.53 3.00
CA TYR A 169 -13.67 -6.43 3.64
C TYR A 169 -13.58 -6.64 5.15
N GLU A 170 -12.37 -6.80 5.66
CA GLU A 170 -12.13 -6.98 7.08
C GLU A 170 -11.86 -5.63 7.76
N MET A 171 -12.75 -5.23 8.68
CA MET A 171 -12.54 -4.08 9.57
C MET A 171 -11.86 -4.53 10.86
N ARG A 172 -10.69 -3.96 11.16
CA ARG A 172 -9.87 -4.30 12.34
C ARG A 172 -9.90 -3.23 13.44
N GLY A 173 -10.47 -2.09 13.17
CA GLY A 173 -10.58 -0.96 14.09
C GLY A 173 -11.23 0.23 13.39
N MET A 174 -11.86 1.10 14.16
CA MET A 174 -12.41 2.38 13.69
C MET A 174 -11.33 3.45 13.86
N TRP A 175 -10.67 3.79 12.78
CA TRP A 175 -9.61 4.80 12.77
C TRP A 175 -10.14 6.19 13.09
N GLU A 176 -11.42 6.44 12.74
CA GLU A 176 -12.14 7.67 13.01
C GLU A 176 -12.28 7.88 14.53
N GLU A 177 -12.62 6.86 15.28
CA GLU A 177 -12.74 6.93 16.74
C GLU A 177 -11.38 7.13 17.41
N SER A 178 -10.32 6.50 16.89
CA SER A 178 -8.96 6.70 17.39
C SER A 178 -8.46 8.13 17.14
N ALA A 179 -8.88 8.76 16.05
CA ALA A 179 -8.53 10.14 15.74
C ALA A 179 -9.30 11.17 16.58
N ILE A 180 -10.49 10.82 17.09
CA ILE A 180 -11.30 11.67 17.97
C ILE A 180 -10.82 11.56 19.42
N ALA A 181 -10.27 10.40 19.81
CA ALA A 181 -9.80 10.14 21.17
C ALA A 181 -8.36 10.64 21.45
N SER A 182 -7.66 11.17 20.45
CA SER A 182 -6.29 11.73 20.54
C SER A 182 -6.31 13.26 20.50
#